data_3048ed0cc2e863565bba6a8502a438d1
#
_entry.id   3048ed0cc2e863565bba6a8502a438d1
#
_cell.length_a   1.000
_cell.length_b   1.000
_cell.length_c   1.000
_cell.angle_alpha   90.00
_cell.angle_beta   90.00
_cell.angle_gamma   90.00
#
_symmetry.space_group_name_H-M   'P 1'
#
loop_
_entity.id
_entity.type
_entity.pdbx_description
1 polymer ?
#
loop_
_entity_poly.entity_id
_entity_poly.type
_entity_poly.pdbx_seq_one_letter_code
_entity_poly.pdbx_strand_id
1 'polypeptide(L)'
;MADSVNIRELNDLIASKRNFIDAIIQGMDQTIVGQKHLVDSLLIALLANGHILLEGVPGLAKTLAIKTLASIIDAKYSRIQFTPDILPADVVGTMVYSVQKEKFEVKQGPVFANFVLADEINRAPAKVQSALLEAMQERQVTIGDRTFKLDDPFLVMATQNPIEQEGTYPLPEAQVDRFLMKVVIGYPNKEEEKQIIRMNIAPTKQNVQPLITPRDIVEVRDIVNKIYIDEKIERYIVDIVFATRFPSDYGLNELKSIISFGASPRASISMALAARAYAFLRGRGYVIPEDVRAVCHDVMRHRIGLSYEAEANNIGADEVISQILDKVAVP
;
A
#
# COMPACT_ATOMS: atom_id res chain seq x y z
N MET A 1 23.49 -14.71 18.08
CA MET A 1 22.53 -15.58 18.79
C MET A 1 21.18 -14.95 18.58
N ALA A 2 20.29 -15.57 17.81
CA ALA A 2 18.93 -15.07 17.66
C ALA A 2 18.25 -15.27 19.01
N ASP A 3 17.81 -14.18 19.64
CA ASP A 3 16.94 -14.22 20.79
C ASP A 3 15.74 -15.10 20.43
N SER A 4 15.56 -16.20 21.15
CA SER A 4 14.39 -17.07 20.98
C SER A 4 13.16 -16.22 21.30
N VAL A 5 12.48 -15.75 20.25
CA VAL A 5 11.25 -14.98 20.40
C VAL A 5 10.26 -15.86 21.17
N ASN A 6 9.91 -15.44 22.38
CA ASN A 6 8.90 -16.12 23.16
C ASN A 6 7.52 -15.83 22.51
N ILE A 7 7.09 -16.76 21.64
CA ILE A 7 5.83 -16.63 20.87
C ILE A 7 4.63 -16.40 21.80
N ARG A 8 4.66 -16.94 23.04
CA ARG A 8 3.58 -16.73 24.01
C ARG A 8 3.53 -15.27 24.46
N GLU A 9 4.65 -14.70 24.87
CA GLU A 9 4.73 -13.29 25.27
C GLU A 9 4.34 -12.36 24.12
N LEU A 10 4.74 -12.70 22.88
CA LEU A 10 4.37 -11.94 21.69
C LEU A 10 2.87 -12.03 21.42
N ASN A 11 2.25 -13.20 21.55
CA ASN A 11 0.81 -13.36 21.41
C ASN A 11 0.05 -12.58 22.49
N ASP A 12 0.51 -12.57 23.74
CA ASP A 12 -0.09 -11.80 24.83
C ASP A 12 0.01 -10.29 24.55
N LEU A 13 1.15 -9.83 24.02
CA LEU A 13 1.36 -8.45 23.62
C LEU A 13 0.43 -8.06 22.46
N ILE A 14 0.29 -8.92 21.45
CA ILE A 14 -0.63 -8.70 20.32
C ILE A 14 -2.08 -8.66 20.81
N ALA A 15 -2.47 -9.58 21.70
CA ALA A 15 -3.80 -9.61 22.28
C ALA A 15 -4.12 -8.31 23.06
N SER A 16 -3.14 -7.73 23.77
CA SER A 16 -3.29 -6.46 24.46
C SER A 16 -3.53 -5.27 23.52
N LYS A 17 -3.00 -5.34 22.29
CA LYS A 17 -3.16 -4.30 21.26
C LYS A 17 -4.32 -4.58 20.30
N ARG A 18 -5.04 -5.70 20.46
CA ARG A 18 -6.16 -6.07 19.56
C ARG A 18 -7.29 -5.06 19.60
N ASN A 19 -7.64 -4.55 20.77
CA ASN A 19 -8.67 -3.51 20.92
C ASN A 19 -8.38 -2.26 20.10
N PHE A 20 -7.11 -1.95 19.91
CA PHE A 20 -6.63 -0.85 19.10
C PHE A 20 -6.96 -1.05 17.60
N ILE A 21 -6.69 -2.25 17.05
CA ILE A 21 -7.00 -2.58 15.66
C ILE A 21 -8.51 -2.69 15.44
N ASP A 22 -9.22 -3.33 16.37
CA ASP A 22 -10.67 -3.46 16.30
C ASP A 22 -11.34 -2.07 16.30
N ALA A 23 -10.82 -1.10 17.07
CA ALA A 23 -11.30 0.27 17.07
C ALA A 23 -11.10 0.96 15.70
N ILE A 24 -9.95 0.76 15.04
CA ILE A 24 -9.72 1.29 13.68
C ILE A 24 -10.71 0.67 12.70
N ILE A 25 -10.84 -0.66 12.70
CA ILE A 25 -11.73 -1.38 11.78
C ILE A 25 -13.16 -0.92 11.98
N GLN A 26 -13.66 -0.85 13.23
CA GLN A 26 -14.98 -0.35 13.53
C GLN A 26 -15.19 1.09 13.07
N GLY A 27 -14.21 1.97 13.27
CA GLY A 27 -14.26 3.34 12.79
C GLY A 27 -14.30 3.43 11.26
N MET A 28 -13.57 2.56 10.57
CA MET A 28 -13.62 2.46 9.10
C MET A 28 -14.97 1.93 8.63
N ASP A 29 -15.50 0.86 9.23
CA ASP A 29 -16.78 0.22 8.87
C ASP A 29 -17.98 1.15 9.05
N GLN A 30 -17.91 2.12 9.96
CA GLN A 30 -18.94 3.16 10.13
C GLN A 30 -19.05 4.09 8.92
N THR A 31 -17.97 4.21 8.14
CA THR A 31 -17.88 5.19 7.04
C THR A 31 -17.77 4.53 5.68
N ILE A 32 -17.11 3.39 5.61
CA ILE A 32 -16.81 2.66 4.37
C ILE A 32 -17.70 1.42 4.32
N VAL A 33 -18.60 1.38 3.36
CA VAL A 33 -19.47 0.21 3.11
C VAL A 33 -18.78 -0.72 2.10
N GLY A 34 -18.74 -2.00 2.40
CA GLY A 34 -18.02 -2.97 1.59
C GLY A 34 -16.52 -2.74 1.67
N GLN A 35 -15.81 -2.85 0.56
CA GLN A 35 -14.39 -2.51 0.41
C GLN A 35 -13.48 -3.03 1.55
N LYS A 36 -13.84 -4.16 2.17
CA LYS A 36 -13.06 -4.75 3.28
C LYS A 36 -11.61 -4.99 2.87
N HIS A 37 -11.40 -5.45 1.63
CA HIS A 37 -10.08 -5.69 1.09
C HIS A 37 -9.24 -4.40 1.03
N LEU A 38 -9.84 -3.26 0.67
CA LEU A 38 -9.17 -1.96 0.70
C LEU A 38 -8.77 -1.56 2.13
N VAL A 39 -9.66 -1.74 3.09
CA VAL A 39 -9.40 -1.42 4.51
C VAL A 39 -8.27 -2.29 5.05
N ASP A 40 -8.34 -3.62 4.86
CA ASP A 40 -7.28 -4.55 5.27
C ASP A 40 -5.94 -4.18 4.62
N SER A 41 -5.92 -3.87 3.32
CA SER A 41 -4.71 -3.49 2.58
C SER A 41 -4.11 -2.16 3.05
N LEU A 42 -4.93 -1.17 3.39
CA LEU A 42 -4.46 0.09 4.00
C LEU A 42 -3.81 -0.15 5.35
N LEU A 43 -4.41 -1.00 6.19
CA LEU A 43 -3.85 -1.36 7.49
C LEU A 43 -2.54 -2.15 7.34
N ILE A 44 -2.48 -3.10 6.41
CA ILE A 44 -1.26 -3.85 6.10
C ILE A 44 -0.15 -2.87 5.67
N ALA A 45 -0.44 -1.97 4.72
CA ALA A 45 0.54 -0.99 4.24
C ALA A 45 1.00 -0.06 5.37
N LEU A 46 0.08 0.41 6.22
CA LEU A 46 0.39 1.25 7.37
C LEU A 46 1.31 0.53 8.38
N LEU A 47 0.97 -0.71 8.73
CA LEU A 47 1.71 -1.50 9.73
C LEU A 47 3.04 -2.05 9.19
N ALA A 48 3.12 -2.38 7.91
CA ALA A 48 4.35 -2.77 7.23
C ALA A 48 5.24 -1.58 6.85
N ASN A 49 4.88 -0.35 7.24
CA ASN A 49 5.58 0.90 6.88
C ASN A 49 5.80 1.06 5.38
N GLY A 50 4.85 0.60 4.57
CA GLY A 50 4.86 0.66 3.10
C GLY A 50 3.92 1.72 2.54
N HIS A 51 3.87 1.80 1.21
CA HIS A 51 2.97 2.63 0.45
C HIS A 51 2.10 1.76 -0.45
N ILE A 52 0.93 2.25 -0.85
CA ILE A 52 -0.07 1.47 -1.58
C ILE A 52 -0.45 2.16 -2.90
N LEU A 53 -0.55 1.37 -3.96
CA LEU A 53 -1.09 1.80 -5.24
C LEU A 53 -2.48 1.18 -5.41
N LEU A 54 -3.49 2.02 -5.66
CA LEU A 54 -4.85 1.59 -5.89
C LEU A 54 -5.20 1.71 -7.37
N GLU A 55 -5.67 0.63 -7.95
CA GLU A 55 -6.23 0.63 -9.28
C GLU A 55 -7.74 0.41 -9.21
N GLY A 56 -8.51 1.26 -9.86
CA GLY A 56 -9.96 1.16 -9.90
C GLY A 56 -10.63 2.41 -10.44
N VAL A 57 -11.86 2.26 -10.89
CA VAL A 57 -12.66 3.35 -11.45
C VAL A 57 -12.92 4.46 -10.41
N PRO A 58 -13.25 5.68 -10.86
CA PRO A 58 -13.69 6.75 -9.96
C PRO A 58 -14.94 6.36 -9.16
N GLY A 59 -15.12 6.98 -7.97
CA GLY A 59 -16.33 6.79 -7.17
C GLY A 59 -16.31 5.60 -6.19
N LEU A 60 -15.22 4.84 -6.09
CA LEU A 60 -15.09 3.66 -5.22
C LEU A 60 -14.56 3.98 -3.80
N ALA A 61 -14.94 5.12 -3.23
CA ALA A 61 -14.60 5.54 -1.87
C ALA A 61 -13.09 5.63 -1.53
N LYS A 62 -12.19 5.64 -2.52
CA LYS A 62 -10.73 5.70 -2.31
C LYS A 62 -10.32 6.89 -1.42
N THR A 63 -10.77 8.08 -1.79
CA THR A 63 -10.49 9.31 -1.01
C THR A 63 -11.10 9.25 0.39
N LEU A 64 -12.30 8.67 0.52
CA LEU A 64 -12.98 8.55 1.80
C LEU A 64 -12.21 7.61 2.73
N ALA A 65 -11.69 6.50 2.22
CA ALA A 65 -10.98 5.50 3.02
C ALA A 65 -9.73 6.09 3.71
N ILE A 66 -8.82 6.72 2.96
CA ILE A 66 -7.60 7.29 3.55
C ILE A 66 -7.89 8.48 4.46
N LYS A 67 -8.88 9.31 4.11
CA LYS A 67 -9.30 10.44 4.95
C LYS A 67 -9.89 9.96 6.27
N THR A 68 -10.72 8.93 6.25
CA THR A 68 -11.30 8.31 7.45
C THR A 68 -10.20 7.72 8.31
N LEU A 69 -9.27 6.97 7.74
CA LEU A 69 -8.13 6.40 8.46
C LEU A 69 -7.30 7.49 9.13
N ALA A 70 -7.00 8.58 8.41
CA ALA A 70 -6.26 9.72 8.97
C ALA A 70 -7.01 10.38 10.15
N SER A 71 -8.33 10.49 10.05
CA SER A 71 -9.16 11.06 11.14
C SER A 71 -9.19 10.16 12.37
N ILE A 72 -9.25 8.82 12.20
CA ILE A 72 -9.20 7.85 13.30
C ILE A 72 -7.87 7.94 14.06
N ILE A 73 -6.76 8.18 13.34
CA ILE A 73 -5.39 8.19 13.87
C ILE A 73 -4.97 9.59 14.36
N ASP A 74 -5.84 10.59 14.30
CA ASP A 74 -5.51 12.01 14.59
C ASP A 74 -4.26 12.48 13.82
N ALA A 75 -4.17 12.12 12.56
CA ALA A 75 -3.01 12.34 11.71
C ALA A 75 -3.28 13.38 10.63
N LYS A 76 -2.24 14.10 10.23
CA LYS A 76 -2.33 15.07 9.13
C LYS A 76 -2.62 14.34 7.81
N TYR A 77 -3.64 14.81 7.11
CA TYR A 77 -4.03 14.33 5.79
C TYR A 77 -3.82 15.40 4.73
N SER A 78 -3.33 14.98 3.57
CA SER A 78 -3.21 15.82 2.38
C SER A 78 -3.67 15.08 1.13
N ARG A 79 -4.26 15.79 0.19
CA ARG A 79 -4.61 15.29 -1.15
C ARG A 79 -3.85 16.07 -2.21
N ILE A 80 -3.21 15.37 -3.11
CA ILE A 80 -2.54 15.91 -4.29
C ILE A 80 -3.29 15.36 -5.50
N GLN A 81 -3.97 16.22 -6.23
CA GLN A 81 -4.58 15.88 -7.52
C GLN A 81 -3.50 16.05 -8.59
N PHE A 82 -3.13 14.97 -9.25
CA PHE A 82 -2.14 15.02 -10.31
C PHE A 82 -2.78 15.42 -11.63
N THR A 83 -2.14 16.37 -12.31
CA THR A 83 -2.54 16.92 -13.61
C THR A 83 -1.30 17.05 -14.50
N PRO A 84 -1.46 17.18 -15.84
CA PRO A 84 -0.31 17.29 -16.74
C PRO A 84 0.56 18.53 -16.51
N ASP A 85 0.03 19.57 -15.90
CA ASP A 85 0.70 20.86 -15.63
C ASP A 85 1.29 20.99 -14.24
N ILE A 86 1.11 20.00 -13.34
CA ILE A 86 1.67 20.01 -11.99
C ILE A 86 3.21 19.99 -12.02
N LEU A 87 3.83 20.71 -11.11
CA LEU A 87 5.28 20.80 -10.97
C LEU A 87 5.76 20.03 -9.73
N PRO A 88 7.02 19.53 -9.69
CA PRO A 88 7.59 18.94 -8.48
C PRO A 88 7.48 19.84 -7.24
N ALA A 89 7.65 21.16 -7.42
CA ALA A 89 7.51 22.15 -6.34
C ALA A 89 6.11 22.20 -5.74
N ASP A 90 5.06 21.86 -6.49
CA ASP A 90 3.69 21.80 -5.98
C ASP A 90 3.48 20.60 -5.05
N VAL A 91 4.29 19.55 -5.19
CA VAL A 91 4.26 18.34 -4.35
C VAL A 91 5.15 18.49 -3.14
N VAL A 92 6.41 18.84 -3.33
CA VAL A 92 7.43 18.83 -2.28
C VAL A 92 7.62 20.19 -1.61
N GLY A 93 7.23 21.28 -2.27
CA GLY A 93 7.43 22.64 -1.79
C GLY A 93 8.60 23.35 -2.47
N THR A 94 8.81 24.61 -2.12
CA THR A 94 9.78 25.48 -2.77
C THR A 94 10.30 26.56 -1.83
N MET A 95 11.37 27.23 -2.26
CA MET A 95 11.87 28.43 -1.60
C MET A 95 11.10 29.64 -2.11
N VAL A 96 10.56 30.46 -1.20
CA VAL A 96 9.81 31.68 -1.50
C VAL A 96 10.52 32.87 -0.85
N TYR A 97 10.75 33.95 -1.61
CA TYR A 97 11.30 35.18 -1.05
C TYR A 97 10.25 35.91 -0.23
N SER A 98 10.50 36.09 1.05
CA SER A 98 9.66 36.91 1.94
C SER A 98 10.13 38.35 1.91
N VAL A 99 9.35 39.24 1.28
CA VAL A 99 9.65 40.67 1.24
C VAL A 99 9.68 41.29 2.63
N GLN A 100 8.83 40.82 3.55
CA GLN A 100 8.77 41.34 4.92
C GLN A 100 10.03 41.00 5.75
N LYS A 101 10.63 39.85 5.47
CA LYS A 101 11.80 39.36 6.21
C LYS A 101 13.10 39.48 5.43
N GLU A 102 13.02 39.98 4.20
CA GLU A 102 14.15 40.13 3.26
C GLU A 102 15.01 38.87 3.12
N LYS A 103 14.36 37.68 3.16
CA LYS A 103 15.02 36.39 3.08
C LYS A 103 14.18 35.33 2.36
N PHE A 104 14.85 34.28 1.88
CA PHE A 104 14.16 33.09 1.38
C PHE A 104 13.67 32.23 2.55
N GLU A 105 12.42 31.82 2.46
CA GLU A 105 11.77 30.90 3.40
C GLU A 105 11.29 29.67 2.66
N VAL A 106 11.36 28.53 3.33
CA VAL A 106 10.84 27.27 2.79
C VAL A 106 9.31 27.26 2.95
N LYS A 107 8.60 27.10 1.84
CA LYS A 107 7.18 26.78 1.83
C LYS A 107 7.06 25.28 1.56
N GLN A 108 6.73 24.52 2.61
CA GLN A 108 6.51 23.07 2.51
C GLN A 108 5.31 22.76 1.62
N GLY A 109 5.43 21.71 0.81
CA GLY A 109 4.36 21.21 -0.04
C GLY A 109 3.44 20.23 0.69
N PRO A 110 2.39 19.75 0.01
CA PRO A 110 1.40 18.83 0.58
C PRO A 110 1.96 17.45 0.97
N VAL A 111 3.16 17.07 0.53
CA VAL A 111 3.81 15.82 0.94
C VAL A 111 4.16 15.81 2.43
N PHE A 112 4.23 16.97 3.10
CA PHE A 112 4.47 17.10 4.54
C PHE A 112 3.22 16.83 5.37
N ALA A 113 2.67 15.63 5.19
CA ALA A 113 1.55 15.08 5.94
C ALA A 113 1.81 13.62 6.26
N ASN A 114 1.14 13.08 7.29
CA ASN A 114 1.25 11.65 7.63
C ASN A 114 0.59 10.76 6.57
N PHE A 115 -0.56 11.18 6.05
CA PHE A 115 -1.34 10.47 5.05
C PHE A 115 -1.50 11.33 3.79
N VAL A 116 -0.96 10.87 2.69
CA VAL A 116 -1.01 11.56 1.41
C VAL A 116 -1.79 10.73 0.40
N LEU A 117 -2.87 11.29 -0.13
CA LEU A 117 -3.55 10.76 -1.30
C LEU A 117 -2.93 11.40 -2.55
N ALA A 118 -2.21 10.61 -3.33
CA ALA A 118 -1.71 10.97 -4.65
C ALA A 118 -2.72 10.51 -5.71
N ASP A 119 -3.70 11.38 -6.00
CA ASP A 119 -4.84 11.02 -6.84
C ASP A 119 -4.50 11.17 -8.33
N GLU A 120 -4.73 10.10 -9.11
CA GLU A 120 -4.42 9.98 -10.54
C GLU A 120 -2.93 10.22 -10.86
N ILE A 121 -2.03 9.53 -10.15
CA ILE A 121 -0.57 9.71 -10.27
C ILE A 121 -0.05 9.55 -11.70
N ASN A 122 -0.71 8.74 -12.52
CA ASN A 122 -0.38 8.52 -13.92
C ASN A 122 -0.71 9.72 -14.85
N ARG A 123 -1.36 10.77 -14.35
CA ARG A 123 -1.58 12.02 -15.13
C ARG A 123 -0.44 13.02 -15.00
N ALA A 124 0.46 12.83 -14.04
CA ALA A 124 1.59 13.73 -13.85
C ALA A 124 2.79 13.38 -14.74
N PRO A 125 3.57 14.37 -15.17
CA PRO A 125 4.84 14.13 -15.85
C PRO A 125 5.82 13.31 -14.99
N ALA A 126 6.71 12.54 -15.63
CA ALA A 126 7.64 11.64 -14.96
C ALA A 126 8.51 12.31 -13.87
N LYS A 127 8.86 13.61 -14.04
CA LYS A 127 9.63 14.36 -13.03
C LYS A 127 8.88 14.52 -11.71
N VAL A 128 7.56 14.72 -11.78
CA VAL A 128 6.69 14.89 -10.60
C VAL A 128 6.47 13.56 -9.91
N GLN A 129 6.20 12.50 -10.70
CA GLN A 129 6.12 11.14 -10.18
C GLN A 129 7.41 10.76 -9.43
N SER A 130 8.59 11.05 -10.03
CA SER A 130 9.89 10.78 -9.41
C SER A 130 10.09 11.52 -8.10
N ALA A 131 9.67 12.78 -7.99
CA ALA A 131 9.78 13.56 -6.75
C ALA A 131 8.95 12.95 -5.60
N LEU A 132 7.71 12.51 -5.88
CA LEU A 132 6.89 11.82 -4.88
C LEU A 132 7.51 10.48 -4.48
N LEU A 133 7.96 9.68 -5.46
CA LEU A 133 8.53 8.35 -5.22
C LEU A 133 9.86 8.41 -4.47
N GLU A 134 10.64 9.48 -4.64
CA GLU A 134 11.84 9.76 -3.85
C GLU A 134 11.46 10.07 -2.40
N ALA A 135 10.50 10.97 -2.18
CA ALA A 135 10.00 11.28 -0.84
C ALA A 135 9.45 10.02 -0.12
N MET A 136 8.77 9.11 -0.86
CA MET A 136 8.30 7.83 -0.33
C MET A 136 9.43 6.92 0.13
N GLN A 137 10.50 6.83 -0.66
CA GLN A 137 11.61 5.92 -0.38
C GLN A 137 12.53 6.46 0.71
N GLU A 138 12.90 7.74 0.61
CA GLU A 138 13.89 8.36 1.48
C GLU A 138 13.31 8.90 2.79
N ARG A 139 11.97 8.97 2.89
CA ARG A 139 11.26 9.56 4.05
C ARG A 139 11.72 10.96 4.40
N GLN A 140 12.23 11.67 3.39
CA GLN A 140 12.72 13.03 3.50
C GLN A 140 12.58 13.76 2.16
N VAL A 141 12.64 15.09 2.20
CA VAL A 141 12.56 15.96 1.03
C VAL A 141 13.63 17.03 1.11
N THR A 142 14.33 17.28 0.01
CA THR A 142 15.30 18.37 -0.08
C THR A 142 14.67 19.55 -0.83
N ILE A 143 14.66 20.73 -0.18
CA ILE A 143 14.16 21.99 -0.75
C ILE A 143 15.28 23.03 -0.66
N GLY A 144 15.79 23.44 -1.83
CA GLY A 144 16.99 24.28 -1.90
C GLY A 144 18.20 23.55 -1.36
N ASP A 145 18.80 24.07 -0.31
CA ASP A 145 20.00 23.55 0.38
C ASP A 145 19.66 22.74 1.65
N ARG A 146 18.39 22.52 1.96
CA ARG A 146 17.93 21.91 3.22
C ARG A 146 17.16 20.65 2.99
N THR A 147 17.46 19.63 3.80
CA THR A 147 16.73 18.37 3.84
C THR A 147 15.82 18.30 5.06
N PHE A 148 14.58 17.96 4.83
CA PHE A 148 13.53 17.87 5.85
C PHE A 148 13.03 16.43 5.93
N LYS A 149 13.04 15.84 7.12
CA LYS A 149 12.41 14.54 7.37
C LYS A 149 10.89 14.68 7.34
N LEU A 150 10.22 13.67 6.80
CA LEU A 150 8.77 13.56 6.86
C LEU A 150 8.34 12.99 8.21
N ASP A 151 7.12 13.34 8.63
CA ASP A 151 6.54 12.84 9.89
C ASP A 151 6.30 11.32 9.82
N ASP A 152 6.46 10.62 10.94
CA ASP A 152 6.13 9.18 11.03
C ASP A 152 4.86 9.01 11.87
N PRO A 153 3.88 8.20 11.43
CA PRO A 153 3.83 7.41 10.20
C PRO A 153 3.68 8.27 8.93
N PHE A 154 4.28 7.82 7.84
CA PHE A 154 4.11 8.40 6.51
C PHE A 154 3.59 7.35 5.54
N LEU A 155 2.36 7.51 5.08
CA LEU A 155 1.71 6.61 4.13
C LEU A 155 1.24 7.38 2.89
N VAL A 156 1.72 6.97 1.73
CA VAL A 156 1.18 7.44 0.45
C VAL A 156 0.25 6.38 -0.12
N MET A 157 -0.97 6.79 -0.41
CA MET A 157 -1.93 6.05 -1.20
C MET A 157 -2.02 6.72 -2.58
N ALA A 158 -1.41 6.11 -3.57
CA ALA A 158 -1.52 6.57 -4.95
C ALA A 158 -2.70 5.88 -5.65
N THR A 159 -3.38 6.60 -6.55
CA THR A 159 -4.46 6.02 -7.36
C THR A 159 -4.12 6.07 -8.85
N GLN A 160 -4.58 5.05 -9.57
CA GLN A 160 -4.58 5.00 -11.02
C GLN A 160 -5.98 4.67 -11.52
N ASN A 161 -6.38 5.33 -12.61
CA ASN A 161 -7.62 5.00 -13.31
C ASN A 161 -7.25 4.14 -14.55
N PRO A 162 -7.67 2.88 -14.61
CA PRO A 162 -7.32 2.00 -15.73
C PRO A 162 -8.06 2.36 -17.04
N ILE A 163 -9.15 3.13 -16.96
CA ILE A 163 -10.00 3.44 -18.12
C ILE A 163 -9.47 4.67 -18.87
N GLU A 164 -8.93 5.65 -18.18
CA GLU A 164 -8.40 6.86 -18.78
C GLU A 164 -6.98 6.63 -19.30
N GLN A 165 -6.85 6.52 -20.63
CA GLN A 165 -5.55 6.36 -21.29
C GLN A 165 -5.05 7.67 -21.93
N GLU A 166 -5.93 8.59 -22.33
CA GLU A 166 -5.55 9.86 -22.91
C GLU A 166 -4.90 10.79 -21.88
N GLY A 167 -3.75 11.37 -22.25
CA GLY A 167 -3.01 12.31 -21.39
C GLY A 167 -2.38 11.66 -20.15
N THR A 168 -2.14 10.35 -20.18
CA THR A 168 -1.49 9.63 -19.08
C THR A 168 -0.02 9.32 -19.36
N TYR A 169 0.77 9.31 -18.30
CA TYR A 169 2.17 8.92 -18.29
C TYR A 169 2.29 7.66 -17.42
N PRO A 170 2.36 6.45 -18.00
CA PRO A 170 2.46 5.23 -17.22
C PRO A 170 3.68 5.29 -16.30
N LEU A 171 3.51 4.82 -15.08
CA LEU A 171 4.63 4.66 -14.16
C LEU A 171 5.58 3.58 -14.68
N PRO A 172 6.88 3.85 -14.83
CA PRO A 172 7.86 2.82 -15.14
C PRO A 172 7.83 1.70 -14.09
N GLU A 173 8.05 0.47 -14.50
CA GLU A 173 8.01 -0.72 -13.63
C GLU A 173 8.90 -0.59 -12.39
N ALA A 174 10.13 -0.08 -12.56
CA ALA A 174 11.05 0.19 -11.46
C ALA A 174 10.51 1.20 -10.43
N GLN A 175 9.55 2.04 -10.83
CA GLN A 175 8.87 3.00 -9.96
C GLN A 175 7.67 2.37 -9.26
N VAL A 176 6.91 1.54 -9.96
CA VAL A 176 5.77 0.80 -9.39
C VAL A 176 6.24 -0.21 -8.34
N ASP A 177 7.41 -0.82 -8.53
CA ASP A 177 8.03 -1.76 -7.57
C ASP A 177 8.33 -1.14 -6.18
N ARG A 178 8.28 0.19 -6.05
CA ARG A 178 8.44 0.91 -4.75
C ARG A 178 7.19 0.85 -3.87
N PHE A 179 6.02 0.59 -4.45
CA PHE A 179 4.80 0.37 -3.67
C PHE A 179 4.84 -1.03 -3.03
N LEU A 180 4.45 -1.12 -1.76
CA LEU A 180 4.35 -2.39 -1.06
C LEU A 180 3.35 -3.32 -1.73
N MET A 181 2.19 -2.77 -2.08
CA MET A 181 1.03 -3.48 -2.64
C MET A 181 0.39 -2.65 -3.74
N LYS A 182 -0.10 -3.33 -4.79
CA LYS A 182 -1.04 -2.78 -5.78
C LYS A 182 -2.38 -3.48 -5.60
N VAL A 183 -3.39 -2.75 -5.18
CA VAL A 183 -4.72 -3.28 -4.88
C VAL A 183 -5.70 -2.88 -5.98
N VAL A 184 -6.40 -3.86 -6.51
CA VAL A 184 -7.47 -3.66 -7.49
C VAL A 184 -8.80 -3.57 -6.77
N ILE A 185 -9.54 -2.48 -7.01
CA ILE A 185 -10.81 -2.20 -6.36
C ILE A 185 -11.94 -2.39 -7.35
N GLY A 186 -12.84 -3.32 -7.03
CA GLY A 186 -14.06 -3.58 -7.79
C GLY A 186 -15.26 -2.74 -7.32
N TYR A 187 -16.35 -2.81 -8.10
CA TYR A 187 -17.62 -2.22 -7.72
C TYR A 187 -18.22 -2.90 -6.49
N PRO A 188 -18.95 -2.15 -5.65
CA PRO A 188 -19.70 -2.74 -4.56
C PRO A 188 -20.82 -3.65 -5.11
N ASN A 189 -21.25 -4.61 -4.30
CA ASN A 189 -22.39 -5.43 -4.63
C ASN A 189 -23.73 -4.68 -4.39
N LYS A 190 -24.85 -5.25 -4.83
CA LYS A 190 -26.17 -4.59 -4.75
C LYS A 190 -26.59 -4.21 -3.32
N GLU A 191 -26.25 -5.03 -2.33
CA GLU A 191 -26.63 -4.75 -0.94
C GLU A 191 -25.74 -3.66 -0.34
N GLU A 192 -24.45 -3.65 -0.70
CA GLU A 192 -23.54 -2.58 -0.34
C GLU A 192 -23.94 -1.24 -0.98
N GLU A 193 -24.35 -1.23 -2.26
CA GLU A 193 -24.88 -0.02 -2.89
C GLU A 193 -26.13 0.52 -2.19
N LYS A 194 -27.06 -0.34 -1.76
CA LYS A 194 -28.21 0.08 -0.96
C LYS A 194 -27.79 0.72 0.36
N GLN A 195 -26.77 0.17 1.03
CA GLN A 195 -26.24 0.76 2.26
C GLN A 195 -25.59 2.12 1.99
N ILE A 196 -24.80 2.24 0.91
CA ILE A 196 -24.19 3.51 0.48
C ILE A 196 -25.25 4.58 0.26
N ILE A 197 -26.36 4.24 -0.43
CA ILE A 197 -27.48 5.16 -0.65
C ILE A 197 -28.05 5.61 0.70
N ARG A 198 -28.37 4.68 1.60
CA ARG A 198 -28.95 5.00 2.92
C ARG A 198 -28.05 5.92 3.74
N MET A 199 -26.74 5.64 3.75
CA MET A 199 -25.76 6.45 4.50
C MET A 199 -25.60 7.86 3.93
N ASN A 200 -25.68 8.03 2.61
CA ASN A 200 -25.46 9.34 1.98
C ASN A 200 -26.73 10.23 1.96
N ILE A 201 -27.92 9.62 2.05
CA ILE A 201 -29.20 10.35 2.12
C ILE A 201 -29.57 10.68 3.59
N ALA A 202 -28.94 10.01 4.55
CA ALA A 202 -29.22 10.28 5.97
C ALA A 202 -28.81 11.71 6.35
N PRO A 203 -29.63 12.44 7.12
CA PRO A 203 -29.38 13.85 7.45
C PRO A 203 -28.20 14.06 8.38
N THR A 204 -27.72 13.01 9.06
CA THR A 204 -26.60 13.06 10.01
C THR A 204 -25.36 12.43 9.41
N LYS A 205 -24.35 13.24 9.09
CA LYS A 205 -23.01 12.74 8.81
C LYS A 205 -22.36 12.30 10.12
N GLN A 206 -21.96 11.04 10.19
CA GLN A 206 -21.15 10.57 11.32
C GLN A 206 -19.78 11.23 11.26
N ASN A 207 -19.46 12.03 12.28
CA ASN A 207 -18.11 12.52 12.47
C ASN A 207 -17.29 11.44 13.16
N VAL A 208 -16.31 10.90 12.45
CA VAL A 208 -15.34 9.97 13.03
C VAL A 208 -14.48 10.75 14.02
N GLN A 209 -14.51 10.33 15.28
CA GLN A 209 -13.66 10.90 16.32
C GLN A 209 -12.28 10.24 16.29
N PRO A 210 -11.21 10.99 16.63
CA PRO A 210 -9.89 10.41 16.83
C PRO A 210 -9.94 9.35 17.93
N LEU A 211 -9.44 8.15 17.65
CA LEU A 211 -9.41 7.03 18.60
C LEU A 211 -7.99 6.69 19.04
N ILE A 212 -7.01 7.05 18.23
CA ILE A 212 -5.60 6.70 18.39
C ILE A 212 -4.71 7.83 17.89
N THR A 213 -3.43 7.77 18.24
CA THR A 213 -2.44 8.76 17.83
C THR A 213 -1.43 8.19 16.81
N PRO A 214 -0.74 9.03 16.03
CA PRO A 214 0.36 8.59 15.16
C PRO A 214 1.44 7.78 15.91
N ARG A 215 1.70 8.13 17.17
CA ARG A 215 2.68 7.42 18.00
C ARG A 215 2.28 5.98 18.29
N ASP A 216 0.99 5.74 18.51
CA ASP A 216 0.49 4.37 18.76
C ASP A 216 0.74 3.46 17.55
N ILE A 217 0.66 3.99 16.32
CA ILE A 217 0.99 3.26 15.09
C ILE A 217 2.47 2.85 15.08
N VAL A 218 3.36 3.77 15.45
CA VAL A 218 4.81 3.48 15.50
C VAL A 218 5.10 2.36 16.52
N GLU A 219 4.48 2.43 17.70
CA GLU A 219 4.63 1.38 18.73
C GLU A 219 4.13 0.01 18.22
N VAL A 220 3.00 -0.02 17.52
CA VAL A 220 2.46 -1.27 16.95
C VAL A 220 3.35 -1.81 15.83
N ARG A 221 3.97 -0.96 15.01
CA ARG A 221 4.95 -1.39 14.00
C ARG A 221 6.13 -2.15 14.61
N ASP A 222 6.61 -1.71 15.78
CA ASP A 222 7.69 -2.41 16.48
C ASP A 222 7.28 -3.81 16.94
N ILE A 223 6.00 -4.02 17.24
CA ILE A 223 5.44 -5.35 17.55
C ILE A 223 5.36 -6.20 16.27
N VAL A 224 4.82 -5.63 15.19
CA VAL A 224 4.71 -6.30 13.88
C VAL A 224 6.08 -6.77 13.38
N ASN A 225 7.13 -5.94 13.56
CA ASN A 225 8.49 -6.29 13.17
C ASN A 225 9.06 -7.50 13.95
N LYS A 226 8.54 -7.79 15.16
CA LYS A 226 8.94 -8.93 15.98
C LYS A 226 8.18 -10.22 15.65
N ILE A 227 7.15 -10.18 14.80
CA ILE A 227 6.37 -11.35 14.40
C ILE A 227 7.30 -12.37 13.73
N TYR A 228 7.25 -13.59 14.24
CA TYR A 228 8.12 -14.67 13.83
C TYR A 228 7.77 -15.17 12.43
N ILE A 229 8.79 -15.36 11.61
CA ILE A 229 8.70 -16.07 10.33
C ILE A 229 9.62 -17.27 10.41
N ASP A 230 9.07 -18.46 10.23
CA ASP A 230 9.85 -19.71 10.17
C ASP A 230 10.64 -19.79 8.86
N GLU A 231 11.82 -20.41 8.88
CA GLU A 231 12.66 -20.61 7.70
C GLU A 231 11.91 -21.30 6.54
N LYS A 232 10.96 -22.18 6.85
CA LYS A 232 10.12 -22.83 5.83
C LYS A 232 9.20 -21.82 5.13
N ILE A 233 8.67 -20.84 5.88
CA ILE A 233 7.85 -19.76 5.30
C ILE A 233 8.71 -18.81 4.47
N GLU A 234 9.93 -18.50 4.95
CA GLU A 234 10.88 -17.70 4.15
C GLU A 234 11.21 -18.40 2.82
N ARG A 235 11.47 -19.70 2.87
CA ARG A 235 11.71 -20.53 1.68
C ARG A 235 10.49 -20.53 0.76
N TYR A 236 9.29 -20.69 1.29
CA TYR A 236 8.05 -20.65 0.52
C TYR A 236 7.86 -19.31 -0.22
N ILE A 237 8.12 -18.19 0.46
CA ILE A 237 8.11 -16.84 -0.16
C ILE A 237 9.12 -16.76 -1.30
N VAL A 238 10.35 -17.25 -1.07
CA VAL A 238 11.41 -17.24 -2.09
C VAL A 238 11.01 -18.11 -3.28
N ASP A 239 10.46 -19.31 -3.05
CA ASP A 239 10.01 -20.21 -4.12
C ASP A 239 8.92 -19.60 -4.99
N ILE A 240 7.93 -18.90 -4.41
CA ILE A 240 6.91 -18.16 -5.16
C ILE A 240 7.57 -17.12 -6.07
N VAL A 241 8.51 -16.34 -5.55
CA VAL A 241 9.20 -15.30 -6.33
C VAL A 241 10.09 -15.92 -7.41
N PHE A 242 10.81 -17.00 -7.09
CA PHE A 242 11.66 -17.71 -8.05
C PHE A 242 10.85 -18.36 -9.17
N ALA A 243 9.66 -18.88 -8.88
CA ALA A 243 8.75 -19.43 -9.89
C ALA A 243 8.38 -18.40 -10.98
N THR A 244 8.38 -17.10 -10.66
CA THR A 244 8.18 -16.05 -11.67
C THR A 244 9.38 -15.84 -12.59
N ARG A 245 10.61 -16.18 -12.14
CA ARG A 245 11.86 -16.02 -12.91
C ARG A 245 12.22 -17.29 -13.68
N PHE A 246 11.97 -18.43 -13.05
CA PHE A 246 12.35 -19.76 -13.53
C PHE A 246 11.14 -20.71 -13.49
N PRO A 247 10.05 -20.42 -14.23
CA PRO A 247 8.80 -21.19 -14.12
C PRO A 247 8.99 -22.68 -14.46
N SER A 248 9.91 -23.02 -15.34
CA SER A 248 10.20 -24.41 -15.71
C SER A 248 10.70 -25.25 -14.53
N ASP A 249 11.43 -24.68 -13.58
CA ASP A 249 11.97 -25.37 -12.41
C ASP A 249 10.85 -25.78 -11.43
N TYR A 250 9.69 -25.15 -11.54
CA TYR A 250 8.48 -25.42 -10.74
C TYR A 250 7.39 -26.15 -11.54
N GLY A 251 7.72 -26.68 -12.73
CA GLY A 251 6.75 -27.41 -13.58
C GLY A 251 5.71 -26.51 -14.26
N LEU A 252 6.00 -25.19 -14.40
CA LEU A 252 5.15 -24.19 -15.01
C LEU A 252 5.66 -23.80 -16.40
N ASN A 253 5.92 -24.78 -17.26
CA ASN A 253 6.54 -24.56 -18.58
C ASN A 253 5.75 -23.59 -19.48
N GLU A 254 4.44 -23.60 -19.39
CA GLU A 254 3.51 -22.71 -20.11
C GLU A 254 3.70 -21.24 -19.75
N LEU A 255 4.11 -20.93 -18.51
CA LEU A 255 4.36 -19.55 -18.10
C LEU A 255 5.66 -18.97 -18.65
N LYS A 256 6.52 -19.80 -19.26
CA LYS A 256 7.80 -19.33 -19.82
C LYS A 256 7.60 -18.36 -21.01
N SER A 257 6.57 -18.54 -21.83
CA SER A 257 6.23 -17.61 -22.91
C SER A 257 5.34 -16.46 -22.46
N ILE A 258 4.68 -16.62 -21.31
CA ILE A 258 3.72 -15.64 -20.75
C ILE A 258 4.43 -14.56 -19.94
N ILE A 259 5.46 -14.91 -19.15
CA ILE A 259 6.20 -13.97 -18.31
C ILE A 259 7.38 -13.40 -19.10
N SER A 260 7.40 -12.08 -19.31
CA SER A 260 8.53 -11.37 -19.94
C SER A 260 9.67 -11.10 -18.95
N PHE A 261 9.35 -10.77 -17.71
CA PHE A 261 10.31 -10.68 -16.60
C PHE A 261 9.64 -11.03 -15.27
N GLY A 262 10.39 -11.70 -14.40
CA GLY A 262 9.94 -12.09 -13.06
C GLY A 262 10.20 -11.02 -12.00
N ALA A 263 9.60 -11.21 -10.84
CA ALA A 263 9.64 -10.27 -9.73
C ALA A 263 11.06 -10.10 -9.12
N SER A 264 11.37 -8.90 -8.67
CA SER A 264 12.64 -8.53 -8.03
C SER A 264 12.73 -9.07 -6.58
N PRO A 265 13.92 -9.04 -5.92
CA PRO A 265 14.05 -9.36 -4.50
C PRO A 265 13.17 -8.50 -3.59
N ARG A 266 12.77 -7.29 -4.04
CA ARG A 266 11.81 -6.46 -3.33
C ARG A 266 10.46 -7.16 -3.12
N ALA A 267 10.07 -8.03 -4.05
CA ALA A 267 8.85 -8.84 -3.90
C ALA A 267 8.92 -9.74 -2.66
N SER A 268 10.04 -10.46 -2.46
CA SER A 268 10.23 -11.33 -1.28
C SER A 268 10.18 -10.51 0.01
N ILE A 269 10.85 -9.35 0.05
CA ILE A 269 10.85 -8.46 1.21
C ILE A 269 9.43 -7.94 1.47
N SER A 270 8.74 -7.44 0.44
CA SER A 270 7.37 -6.92 0.55
C SER A 270 6.39 -7.99 1.01
N MET A 271 6.54 -9.23 0.50
CA MET A 271 5.73 -10.37 0.89
C MET A 271 5.89 -10.70 2.38
N ALA A 272 7.14 -10.76 2.86
CA ALA A 272 7.42 -11.02 4.27
C ALA A 272 6.86 -9.92 5.19
N LEU A 273 7.04 -8.64 4.82
CA LEU A 273 6.52 -7.51 5.58
C LEU A 273 4.97 -7.50 5.60
N ALA A 274 4.34 -7.70 4.44
CA ALA A 274 2.88 -7.74 4.33
C ALA A 274 2.29 -8.94 5.08
N ALA A 275 2.92 -10.11 5.01
CA ALA A 275 2.48 -11.32 5.72
C ALA A 275 2.57 -11.15 7.25
N ARG A 276 3.63 -10.49 7.78
CA ARG A 276 3.72 -10.12 9.20
C ARG A 276 2.57 -9.21 9.62
N ALA A 277 2.32 -8.14 8.86
CA ALA A 277 1.23 -7.22 9.14
C ALA A 277 -0.13 -7.93 9.07
N TYR A 278 -0.32 -8.83 8.12
CA TYR A 278 -1.54 -9.64 8.01
C TYR A 278 -1.71 -10.59 9.21
N ALA A 279 -0.63 -11.31 9.63
CA ALA A 279 -0.66 -12.18 10.80
C ALA A 279 -1.04 -11.38 12.07
N PHE A 280 -0.50 -10.16 12.24
CA PHE A 280 -0.87 -9.25 13.33
C PHE A 280 -2.36 -8.92 13.32
N LEU A 281 -2.92 -8.54 12.17
CA LEU A 281 -4.35 -8.26 12.02
C LEU A 281 -5.23 -9.49 12.36
N ARG A 282 -4.68 -10.70 12.22
CA ARG A 282 -5.33 -11.97 12.62
C ARG A 282 -5.04 -12.37 14.07
N GLY A 283 -4.31 -11.53 14.83
CA GLY A 283 -4.03 -11.74 16.24
C GLY A 283 -2.97 -12.81 16.51
N ARG A 284 -2.04 -13.05 15.58
CA ARG A 284 -1.00 -14.09 15.67
C ARG A 284 0.40 -13.50 15.71
N GLY A 285 1.25 -14.04 16.57
CA GLY A 285 2.68 -13.68 16.68
C GLY A 285 3.60 -14.44 15.73
N TYR A 286 3.06 -15.17 14.76
CA TYR A 286 3.79 -15.91 13.75
C TYR A 286 3.04 -15.94 12.43
N VAL A 287 3.79 -16.05 11.33
CA VAL A 287 3.26 -16.12 9.96
C VAL A 287 3.00 -17.58 9.59
N ILE A 288 1.90 -17.84 8.91
CA ILE A 288 1.53 -19.12 8.30
C ILE A 288 1.44 -18.99 6.77
N PRO A 289 1.48 -20.11 6.02
CA PRO A 289 1.40 -20.06 4.54
C PRO A 289 0.19 -19.29 4.01
N GLU A 290 -0.95 -19.39 4.69
CA GLU A 290 -2.19 -18.70 4.32
C GLU A 290 -2.03 -17.18 4.37
N ASP A 291 -1.19 -16.64 5.24
CA ASP A 291 -0.91 -15.20 5.30
C ASP A 291 -0.14 -14.73 4.07
N VAL A 292 0.84 -15.54 3.65
CA VAL A 292 1.60 -15.30 2.41
C VAL A 292 0.66 -15.32 1.20
N ARG A 293 -0.19 -16.34 1.11
CA ARG A 293 -1.17 -16.47 0.01
C ARG A 293 -2.16 -15.31 -0.02
N ALA A 294 -2.62 -14.85 1.16
CA ALA A 294 -3.59 -13.76 1.28
C ALA A 294 -3.08 -12.42 0.72
N VAL A 295 -1.78 -12.14 0.83
CA VAL A 295 -1.18 -10.89 0.35
C VAL A 295 -0.49 -11.02 -1.01
N CYS A 296 -0.33 -12.25 -1.52
CA CYS A 296 0.50 -12.55 -2.68
C CYS A 296 0.08 -11.78 -3.93
N HIS A 297 -1.21 -11.78 -4.29
CA HIS A 297 -1.72 -11.10 -5.47
C HIS A 297 -1.42 -9.60 -5.42
N ASP A 298 -1.71 -8.94 -4.30
CA ASP A 298 -1.51 -7.51 -4.16
C ASP A 298 -0.03 -7.10 -4.14
N VAL A 299 0.83 -7.98 -3.62
CA VAL A 299 2.28 -7.74 -3.59
C VAL A 299 2.91 -8.01 -4.95
N MET A 300 2.43 -9.00 -5.70
CA MET A 300 3.13 -9.53 -6.87
C MET A 300 2.62 -8.95 -8.20
N ARG A 301 1.32 -8.57 -8.32
CA ARG A 301 0.70 -8.24 -9.63
C ARG A 301 1.37 -7.12 -10.39
N HIS A 302 2.05 -6.20 -9.72
CA HIS A 302 2.76 -5.09 -10.32
C HIS A 302 4.27 -5.32 -10.45
N ARG A 303 4.73 -6.54 -10.19
CA ARG A 303 6.13 -6.94 -10.18
C ARG A 303 6.47 -8.01 -11.20
N ILE A 304 5.45 -8.50 -11.91
CA ILE A 304 5.57 -9.49 -12.97
C ILE A 304 5.23 -8.81 -14.29
N GLY A 305 6.16 -8.81 -15.24
CA GLY A 305 5.90 -8.34 -16.60
C GLY A 305 5.32 -9.45 -17.44
N LEU A 306 4.27 -9.11 -18.17
CA LEU A 306 3.63 -10.04 -19.11
C LEU A 306 4.16 -9.83 -20.54
N SER A 307 4.14 -10.86 -21.33
CA SER A 307 4.50 -10.81 -22.76
C SER A 307 3.31 -10.39 -23.62
N TYR A 308 3.57 -10.02 -24.88
CA TYR A 308 2.51 -9.79 -25.87
C TYR A 308 1.64 -11.04 -26.09
N GLU A 309 2.20 -12.24 -25.92
CA GLU A 309 1.44 -13.50 -26.00
C GLU A 309 0.40 -13.59 -24.88
N ALA A 310 0.76 -13.17 -23.66
CA ALA A 310 -0.18 -13.08 -22.55
C ALA A 310 -1.33 -12.11 -22.84
N GLU A 311 -1.01 -10.92 -23.37
CA GLU A 311 -2.02 -9.93 -23.75
C GLU A 311 -2.96 -10.45 -24.84
N ALA A 312 -2.42 -11.11 -25.87
CA ALA A 312 -3.20 -11.71 -26.95
C ALA A 312 -4.15 -12.81 -26.47
N ASN A 313 -3.77 -13.52 -25.41
CA ASN A 313 -4.58 -14.58 -24.79
C ASN A 313 -5.44 -14.08 -23.62
N ASN A 314 -5.45 -12.76 -23.32
CA ASN A 314 -6.12 -12.14 -22.18
C ASN A 314 -5.71 -12.74 -20.82
N ILE A 315 -4.45 -13.18 -20.68
CA ILE A 315 -3.91 -13.71 -19.44
C ILE A 315 -3.39 -12.54 -18.60
N GLY A 316 -3.97 -12.35 -17.42
CA GLY A 316 -3.58 -11.30 -16.48
C GLY A 316 -2.55 -11.77 -15.44
N ALA A 317 -1.89 -10.80 -14.77
CA ALA A 317 -0.92 -11.11 -13.72
C ALA A 317 -1.53 -11.91 -12.56
N ASP A 318 -2.78 -11.67 -12.20
CA ASP A 318 -3.47 -12.41 -11.14
C ASP A 318 -3.68 -13.89 -11.49
N GLU A 319 -3.92 -14.20 -12.74
CA GLU A 319 -4.02 -15.60 -13.22
C GLU A 319 -2.66 -16.30 -13.14
N VAL A 320 -1.59 -15.63 -13.58
CA VAL A 320 -0.22 -16.15 -13.47
C VAL A 320 0.15 -16.43 -12.01
N ILE A 321 -0.17 -15.49 -11.10
CA ILE A 321 0.10 -15.66 -9.67
C ILE A 321 -0.69 -16.83 -9.10
N SER A 322 -1.95 -16.99 -9.49
CA SER A 322 -2.79 -18.12 -9.05
C SER A 322 -2.19 -19.46 -9.47
N GLN A 323 -1.73 -19.59 -10.73
CA GLN A 323 -1.08 -20.81 -11.22
C GLN A 323 0.22 -21.11 -10.44
N ILE A 324 1.02 -20.10 -10.10
CA ILE A 324 2.22 -20.25 -9.28
C ILE A 324 1.86 -20.74 -7.87
N LEU A 325 0.87 -20.12 -7.22
CA LEU A 325 0.42 -20.50 -5.87
C LEU A 325 -0.14 -21.91 -5.79
N ASP A 326 -0.69 -22.44 -6.90
CA ASP A 326 -1.23 -23.81 -6.97
C ASP A 326 -0.14 -24.86 -7.18
N LYS A 327 1.03 -24.47 -7.72
CA LYS A 327 2.14 -25.38 -8.02
C LYS A 327 3.24 -25.37 -6.96
N VAL A 328 3.54 -24.22 -6.39
CA VAL A 328 4.59 -24.11 -5.37
C VAL A 328 4.15 -24.86 -4.11
N ALA A 329 5.01 -25.76 -3.64
CA ALA A 329 4.71 -26.61 -2.48
C ALA A 329 4.53 -25.76 -1.21
N VAL A 330 3.43 -25.98 -0.52
CA VAL A 330 3.13 -25.35 0.77
C VAL A 330 3.89 -26.10 1.86
N PRO A 331 4.64 -25.42 2.77
CA PRO A 331 5.44 -26.05 3.81
C PRO A 331 4.63 -26.71 4.93
#